data_9fafb057f7b7fcd6375fd5deb8164f53
#
_entry.id   9fafb057f7b7fcd6375fd5deb8164f53
#
_cell.length_a   1.000
_cell.length_b   1.000
_cell.length_c   1.000
_cell.angle_alpha   90.00
_cell.angle_beta   90.00
_cell.angle_gamma   90.00
#
_symmetry.space_group_name_H-M   'P 1'
#
loop_
_entity.id
_entity.type
_entity.pdbx_description
1 polymer ?
#
loop_
_entity_poly.entity_id
_entity_poly.type
_entity_poly.pdbx_seq_one_letter_code
_entity_poly.pdbx_strand_id
1 'polypeptide(L)'
;MKNALVTGADGFIGSHLVELLVQEGFEVTALVQYNSFNDWGWLEQVSCLDNITVVSGDIRDPHFCQKLTKGVDVIFHLAALIAIPYSYAAPDSYVDVNVKGTLNICQAARDNGVSLVVHTSTSEVYGTALYVPIDERHPLQPQSPYSASKIAADAMAMSFHNAFELPLVIARPFNTYGPRQSARAVIPTIITQIAAGKSTIKLGDVTPTRDFNYVADTCRGFLALARCPAAIGQTVNIGSNYEISIGDTVNLIRELMGSNVEFLLDETRVRPQGSEVFRLWCDNRRLIELTGYRPETDIRTGLKKTIDWFTQPVHLSRYKTDIYNV
;
A
#
# COMPACT_ATOMS: atom_id res chain seq x y z
N MET A 1 18.70 13.24 7.45
CA MET A 1 18.34 11.82 7.25
C MET A 1 19.00 11.37 5.95
N LYS A 2 19.81 10.34 6.03
CA LYS A 2 20.54 9.79 4.87
C LYS A 2 20.26 8.29 4.74
N ASN A 3 20.22 7.56 5.87
CA ASN A 3 20.03 6.12 5.92
C ASN A 3 18.55 5.78 6.10
N ALA A 4 17.94 5.20 5.08
CA ALA A 4 16.52 4.82 5.08
C ALA A 4 16.36 3.31 5.16
N LEU A 5 15.47 2.84 6.04
CA LEU A 5 14.98 1.47 6.05
C LEU A 5 13.57 1.42 5.44
N VAL A 6 13.38 0.56 4.44
CA VAL A 6 12.05 0.25 3.90
C VAL A 6 11.71 -1.19 4.27
N THR A 7 10.68 -1.39 5.08
CA THR A 7 10.15 -2.74 5.36
C THR A 7 9.06 -3.10 4.35
N GLY A 8 8.98 -4.36 3.92
CA GLY A 8 8.08 -4.76 2.82
C GLY A 8 8.53 -4.20 1.46
N ALA A 9 9.85 -4.06 1.32
CA ALA A 9 10.49 -3.51 0.14
C ALA A 9 10.32 -4.37 -1.12
N ASP A 10 10.12 -5.69 -0.95
CA ASP A 10 9.83 -6.68 -1.98
C ASP A 10 8.44 -6.54 -2.59
N GLY A 11 7.54 -5.79 -1.91
CA GLY A 11 6.16 -5.59 -2.33
C GLY A 11 5.98 -4.53 -3.42
N PHE A 12 4.70 -4.35 -3.83
CA PHE A 12 4.27 -3.39 -4.83
C PHE A 12 4.73 -1.96 -4.52
N ILE A 13 4.22 -1.35 -3.44
CA ILE A 13 4.54 0.05 -3.09
C ILE A 13 6.00 0.15 -2.63
N GLY A 14 6.47 -0.83 -1.84
CA GLY A 14 7.82 -0.83 -1.28
C GLY A 14 8.91 -0.75 -2.35
N SER A 15 8.80 -1.52 -3.44
CA SER A 15 9.79 -1.52 -4.52
C SER A 15 9.85 -0.18 -5.28
N HIS A 16 8.72 0.49 -5.48
CA HIS A 16 8.68 1.84 -6.05
C HIS A 16 9.25 2.89 -5.10
N LEU A 17 8.99 2.74 -3.80
CA LEU A 17 9.54 3.66 -2.79
C LEU A 17 11.06 3.53 -2.69
N VAL A 18 11.60 2.30 -2.76
CA VAL A 18 13.06 2.05 -2.80
C VAL A 18 13.69 2.79 -3.98
N GLU A 19 13.15 2.65 -5.20
CA GLU A 19 13.65 3.37 -6.38
C GLU A 19 13.63 4.90 -6.19
N LEU A 20 12.52 5.43 -5.66
CA LEU A 20 12.41 6.87 -5.38
C LEU A 20 13.46 7.33 -4.36
N LEU A 21 13.64 6.61 -3.26
CA LEU A 21 14.57 6.99 -2.20
C LEU A 21 16.03 6.98 -2.69
N VAL A 22 16.42 6.00 -3.51
CA VAL A 22 17.75 5.97 -4.13
C VAL A 22 17.94 7.17 -5.07
N GLN A 23 16.93 7.50 -5.91
CA GLN A 23 16.95 8.67 -6.78
C GLN A 23 17.09 9.99 -5.99
N GLU A 24 16.54 10.04 -4.79
CA GLU A 24 16.58 11.19 -3.89
C GLU A 24 17.83 11.21 -2.99
N GLY A 25 18.79 10.30 -3.23
CA GLY A 25 20.11 10.26 -2.59
C GLY A 25 20.16 9.61 -1.21
N PHE A 26 19.16 8.78 -0.85
CA PHE A 26 19.21 7.98 0.37
C PHE A 26 20.09 6.73 0.18
N GLU A 27 20.77 6.34 1.25
CA GLU A 27 21.33 5.00 1.42
C GLU A 27 20.20 4.09 1.93
N VAL A 28 19.77 3.13 1.11
CA VAL A 28 18.56 2.36 1.37
C VAL A 28 18.89 0.96 1.83
N THR A 29 18.38 0.58 3.02
CA THR A 29 18.25 -0.81 3.46
C THR A 29 16.84 -1.28 3.16
N ALA A 30 16.72 -2.33 2.34
CA ALA A 30 15.47 -2.92 1.89
C ALA A 30 15.22 -4.22 2.63
N LEU A 31 14.26 -4.23 3.57
CA LEU A 31 13.83 -5.46 4.24
C LEU A 31 12.82 -6.19 3.35
N VAL A 32 13.17 -7.43 3.00
CA VAL A 32 12.31 -8.39 2.33
C VAL A 32 11.89 -9.52 3.26
N GLN A 33 10.72 -10.11 3.03
CA GLN A 33 10.28 -11.24 3.83
C GLN A 33 11.15 -12.47 3.52
N TYR A 34 11.70 -13.11 4.57
CA TYR A 34 12.43 -14.37 4.42
C TYR A 34 11.54 -15.45 3.78
N ASN A 35 12.03 -16.07 2.73
CA ASN A 35 11.42 -17.23 2.09
C ASN A 35 12.49 -18.24 1.64
N SER A 36 12.11 -19.51 1.51
CA SER A 36 13.03 -20.62 1.17
C SER A 36 13.54 -20.59 -0.28
N PHE A 37 12.91 -19.81 -1.15
CA PHE A 37 13.31 -19.66 -2.55
C PHE A 37 14.37 -18.57 -2.76
N ASN A 38 14.70 -17.80 -1.70
CA ASN A 38 15.55 -16.62 -1.78
C ASN A 38 15.11 -15.63 -2.85
N ASP A 39 13.79 -15.47 -2.99
CA ASP A 39 13.14 -14.56 -3.93
C ASP A 39 12.93 -13.20 -3.23
N TRP A 40 13.39 -12.13 -3.84
CA TRP A 40 13.28 -10.75 -3.34
C TRP A 40 12.13 -9.98 -4.00
N GLY A 41 11.17 -10.69 -4.59
CA GLY A 41 9.96 -10.12 -5.16
C GLY A 41 10.24 -9.10 -6.26
N TRP A 42 9.63 -7.93 -6.14
CA TRP A 42 9.80 -6.88 -7.14
C TRP A 42 11.16 -6.17 -7.10
N LEU A 43 11.92 -6.33 -6.01
CA LEU A 43 13.29 -5.77 -5.96
C LEU A 43 14.23 -6.38 -7.00
N GLU A 44 13.99 -7.62 -7.43
CA GLU A 44 14.79 -8.23 -8.50
C GLU A 44 14.66 -7.52 -9.86
N GLN A 45 13.69 -6.61 -9.99
CA GLN A 45 13.42 -5.88 -11.22
C GLN A 45 13.67 -4.37 -11.11
N VAL A 46 14.13 -3.90 -9.94
CA VAL A 46 14.47 -2.47 -9.80
C VAL A 46 15.83 -2.17 -10.42
N SER A 47 15.93 -1.02 -11.07
CA SER A 47 17.17 -0.60 -11.73
C SER A 47 18.30 -0.22 -10.74
N CYS A 48 17.96 -0.02 -9.47
CA CYS A 48 18.88 0.40 -8.43
C CYS A 48 19.33 -0.73 -7.49
N LEU A 49 19.17 -2.00 -7.88
CA LEU A 49 19.45 -3.15 -7.00
C LEU A 49 20.89 -3.13 -6.46
N ASP A 50 21.87 -2.77 -7.28
CA ASP A 50 23.28 -2.67 -6.88
C ASP A 50 23.58 -1.49 -5.93
N ASN A 51 22.64 -0.58 -5.74
CA ASN A 51 22.76 0.63 -4.93
C ASN A 51 22.04 0.53 -3.58
N ILE A 52 21.50 -0.65 -3.23
CA ILE A 52 20.76 -0.88 -2.00
C ILE A 52 21.32 -2.05 -1.21
N THR A 53 21.09 -2.05 0.10
CA THR A 53 21.36 -3.21 0.94
C THR A 53 20.10 -4.02 1.15
N VAL A 54 20.01 -5.23 0.58
CA VAL A 54 18.87 -6.12 0.79
C VAL A 54 19.11 -7.00 2.02
N VAL A 55 18.12 -7.04 2.92
CA VAL A 55 18.15 -7.85 4.15
C VAL A 55 16.90 -8.71 4.18
N SER A 56 17.05 -10.04 4.27
CA SER A 56 15.93 -10.97 4.46
C SER A 56 15.64 -11.18 5.93
N GLY A 57 14.36 -11.09 6.32
CA GLY A 57 13.98 -11.28 7.72
C GLY A 57 12.49 -11.20 7.99
N ASP A 58 12.13 -11.14 9.27
CA ASP A 58 10.74 -11.12 9.73
C ASP A 58 10.56 -10.06 10.82
N ILE A 59 9.61 -9.14 10.62
CA ILE A 59 9.31 -8.08 11.60
C ILE A 59 8.69 -8.63 12.90
N ARG A 60 8.21 -9.88 12.91
CA ARG A 60 7.70 -10.54 14.13
C ARG A 60 8.80 -10.89 15.12
N ASP A 61 10.06 -10.93 14.67
CA ASP A 61 11.22 -11.17 15.56
C ASP A 61 11.77 -9.84 16.12
N PRO A 62 11.58 -9.57 17.43
CA PRO A 62 12.04 -8.34 18.06
C PRO A 62 13.57 -8.21 18.07
N HIS A 63 14.30 -9.32 18.20
CA HIS A 63 15.76 -9.30 18.21
C HIS A 63 16.33 -8.98 16.83
N PHE A 64 15.68 -9.47 15.78
CA PHE A 64 16.01 -9.12 14.40
C PHE A 64 15.74 -7.63 14.15
N CYS A 65 14.57 -7.11 14.54
CA CYS A 65 14.21 -5.69 14.38
C CYS A 65 15.22 -4.78 15.09
N GLN A 66 15.70 -5.15 16.28
CA GLN A 66 16.73 -4.40 17.02
C GLN A 66 18.07 -4.31 16.26
N LYS A 67 18.44 -5.35 15.54
CA LYS A 67 19.67 -5.33 14.72
C LYS A 67 19.46 -4.52 13.44
N LEU A 68 18.30 -4.69 12.81
CA LEU A 68 17.94 -4.09 11.53
C LEU A 68 17.91 -2.55 11.58
N THR A 69 17.45 -1.98 12.69
CA THR A 69 17.24 -0.52 12.82
C THR A 69 18.47 0.24 13.32
N LYS A 70 19.62 -0.44 13.55
CA LYS A 70 20.87 0.22 13.97
C LYS A 70 21.43 1.13 12.89
N GLY A 71 21.67 2.39 13.23
CA GLY A 71 22.23 3.39 12.31
C GLY A 71 21.27 3.88 11.24
N VAL A 72 19.97 3.55 11.36
CA VAL A 72 18.91 4.03 10.47
C VAL A 72 18.43 5.41 10.95
N ASP A 73 18.30 6.36 10.01
CA ASP A 73 17.73 7.69 10.29
C ASP A 73 16.22 7.69 10.17
N VAL A 74 15.68 7.06 9.10
CA VAL A 74 14.25 7.02 8.83
C VAL A 74 13.78 5.62 8.47
N ILE A 75 12.65 5.20 9.03
CA ILE A 75 11.99 3.94 8.71
C ILE A 75 10.70 4.23 7.95
N PHE A 76 10.57 3.69 6.74
CA PHE A 76 9.31 3.57 6.03
C PHE A 76 8.76 2.16 6.29
N HIS A 77 7.76 2.07 7.17
CA HIS A 77 7.22 0.79 7.63
C HIS A 77 6.00 0.38 6.79
N LEU A 78 6.26 -0.43 5.73
CA LEU A 78 5.23 -0.93 4.81
C LEU A 78 4.93 -2.42 4.97
N ALA A 79 5.80 -3.19 5.65
CA ALA A 79 5.60 -4.62 5.85
C ALA A 79 4.27 -4.90 6.56
N ALA A 80 3.37 -5.61 5.89
CA ALA A 80 2.05 -5.95 6.39
C ALA A 80 1.42 -7.08 5.58
N LEU A 81 0.52 -7.85 6.18
CA LEU A 81 -0.46 -8.64 5.44
C LEU A 81 -1.62 -7.73 5.05
N ILE A 82 -2.00 -7.73 3.75
CA ILE A 82 -2.94 -6.73 3.19
C ILE A 82 -4.20 -7.32 2.54
N ALA A 83 -4.21 -8.61 2.16
CA ALA A 83 -5.33 -9.21 1.44
C ALA A 83 -6.56 -9.37 2.33
N ILE A 84 -7.63 -8.59 2.10
CA ILE A 84 -8.87 -8.69 2.89
C ILE A 84 -9.46 -10.11 2.85
N PRO A 85 -9.62 -10.79 1.67
CA PRO A 85 -10.14 -12.16 1.67
C PRO A 85 -9.30 -13.16 2.48
N TYR A 86 -7.97 -13.05 2.43
CA TYR A 86 -7.10 -13.92 3.24
C TYR A 86 -7.24 -13.64 4.74
N SER A 87 -7.59 -12.42 5.14
CA SER A 87 -7.80 -12.08 6.55
C SER A 87 -8.99 -12.82 7.19
N TYR A 88 -9.94 -13.31 6.37
CA TYR A 88 -11.03 -14.14 6.88
C TYR A 88 -10.58 -15.56 7.19
N ALA A 89 -9.59 -16.08 6.46
CA ALA A 89 -9.07 -17.42 6.65
C ALA A 89 -7.98 -17.49 7.75
N ALA A 90 -7.20 -16.44 7.92
CA ALA A 90 -6.03 -16.42 8.81
C ALA A 90 -5.94 -15.11 9.64
N PRO A 91 -6.97 -14.75 10.44
CA PRO A 91 -7.00 -13.47 11.16
C PRO A 91 -5.87 -13.32 12.18
N ASP A 92 -5.43 -14.41 12.82
CA ASP A 92 -4.34 -14.42 13.79
C ASP A 92 -3.02 -13.95 13.16
N SER A 93 -2.73 -14.40 11.93
CA SER A 93 -1.55 -13.96 11.19
C SER A 93 -1.52 -12.44 10.96
N TYR A 94 -2.69 -11.80 10.83
CA TYR A 94 -2.79 -10.34 10.70
C TYR A 94 -2.47 -9.61 12.00
N VAL A 95 -2.83 -10.17 13.14
CA VAL A 95 -2.44 -9.64 14.45
C VAL A 95 -0.93 -9.76 14.62
N ASP A 96 -0.37 -10.94 14.36
CA ASP A 96 1.07 -11.18 14.51
C ASP A 96 1.92 -10.29 13.61
N VAL A 97 1.55 -10.17 12.33
CA VAL A 97 2.34 -9.37 11.38
C VAL A 97 2.06 -7.88 11.55
N ASN A 98 0.79 -7.45 11.50
CA ASN A 98 0.47 -6.04 11.41
C ASN A 98 0.57 -5.33 12.77
N VAL A 99 0.13 -5.96 13.85
CA VAL A 99 0.14 -5.33 15.18
C VAL A 99 1.47 -5.57 15.89
N LYS A 100 1.85 -6.84 16.08
CA LYS A 100 3.09 -7.20 16.77
C LYS A 100 4.33 -6.79 15.98
N GLY A 101 4.31 -6.93 14.65
CA GLY A 101 5.38 -6.43 13.78
C GLY A 101 5.57 -4.92 13.91
N THR A 102 4.48 -4.13 13.94
CA THR A 102 4.54 -2.68 14.17
C THR A 102 5.08 -2.36 15.58
N LEU A 103 4.63 -3.08 16.62
CA LEU A 103 5.20 -2.96 17.96
C LEU A 103 6.71 -3.15 17.96
N ASN A 104 7.21 -4.22 17.33
CA ASN A 104 8.64 -4.54 17.29
C ASN A 104 9.45 -3.45 16.56
N ILE A 105 8.95 -2.92 15.45
CA ILE A 105 9.60 -1.83 14.71
C ILE A 105 9.62 -0.54 15.54
N CYS A 106 8.51 -0.16 16.18
CA CYS A 106 8.46 1.03 17.03
C CYS A 106 9.39 0.91 18.25
N GLN A 107 9.42 -0.27 18.89
CA GLN A 107 10.32 -0.53 20.01
C GLN A 107 11.79 -0.43 19.58
N ALA A 108 12.14 -1.08 18.47
CA ALA A 108 13.51 -1.05 17.94
C ALA A 108 13.92 0.36 17.49
N ALA A 109 13.00 1.10 16.86
CA ALA A 109 13.23 2.49 16.46
C ALA A 109 13.53 3.39 17.67
N ARG A 110 12.72 3.26 18.73
CA ARG A 110 12.95 3.99 20.00
C ARG A 110 14.31 3.67 20.60
N ASP A 111 14.62 2.39 20.74
CA ASP A 111 15.82 1.93 21.43
C ASP A 111 17.11 2.27 20.66
N ASN A 112 17.04 2.41 19.34
CA ASN A 112 18.17 2.78 18.48
C ASN A 112 18.18 4.29 18.11
N GLY A 113 17.25 5.10 18.64
CA GLY A 113 17.21 6.55 18.41
C GLY A 113 16.93 6.95 16.97
N VAL A 114 16.07 6.20 16.27
CA VAL A 114 15.65 6.52 14.90
C VAL A 114 14.97 7.88 14.85
N SER A 115 15.36 8.72 13.91
CA SER A 115 14.89 10.12 13.83
C SER A 115 13.44 10.24 13.33
N LEU A 116 12.92 9.25 12.60
CA LEU A 116 11.52 9.26 12.12
C LEU A 116 11.06 7.87 11.74
N VAL A 117 9.81 7.55 12.08
CA VAL A 117 9.07 6.39 11.56
C VAL A 117 7.88 6.90 10.73
N VAL A 118 7.83 6.56 9.45
CA VAL A 118 6.66 6.73 8.60
C VAL A 118 5.90 5.41 8.60
N HIS A 119 4.86 5.32 9.44
CA HIS A 119 4.01 4.12 9.54
C HIS A 119 2.94 4.15 8.46
N THR A 120 2.90 3.10 7.64
CA THR A 120 1.89 2.96 6.58
C THR A 120 0.62 2.34 7.12
N SER A 121 -0.46 3.11 7.15
CA SER A 121 -1.83 2.69 7.42
C SER A 121 -2.58 2.36 6.12
N THR A 122 -3.89 2.54 6.09
CA THR A 122 -4.76 2.31 4.93
C THR A 122 -6.07 3.08 5.08
N SER A 123 -6.69 3.47 3.96
CA SER A 123 -8.07 4.03 3.95
C SER A 123 -9.14 3.01 4.41
N GLU A 124 -8.85 1.71 4.36
CA GLU A 124 -9.79 0.66 4.81
C GLU A 124 -10.11 0.75 6.31
N VAL A 125 -9.32 1.48 7.11
CA VAL A 125 -9.60 1.73 8.53
C VAL A 125 -10.85 2.59 8.75
N TYR A 126 -11.25 3.37 7.74
CA TYR A 126 -12.45 4.21 7.80
C TYR A 126 -13.73 3.42 7.55
N GLY A 127 -13.65 2.23 6.93
CA GLY A 127 -14.82 1.51 6.46
C GLY A 127 -15.60 2.29 5.40
N THR A 128 -16.88 1.97 5.23
CA THR A 128 -17.77 2.72 4.35
C THR A 128 -17.95 4.15 4.85
N ALA A 129 -17.71 5.13 3.99
CA ALA A 129 -17.76 6.54 4.36
C ALA A 129 -19.11 6.94 4.96
N LEU A 130 -19.07 7.59 6.13
CA LEU A 130 -20.23 8.24 6.75
C LEU A 130 -20.44 9.65 6.18
N TYR A 131 -19.35 10.27 5.73
CA TYR A 131 -19.34 11.54 4.99
C TYR A 131 -18.15 11.56 4.04
N VAL A 132 -18.22 12.38 3.00
CA VAL A 132 -17.16 12.54 2.00
C VAL A 132 -16.94 14.03 1.66
N PRO A 133 -15.74 14.39 1.24
CA PRO A 133 -14.54 13.55 1.22
C PRO A 133 -14.10 13.18 2.65
N ILE A 134 -13.41 12.03 2.80
CA ILE A 134 -12.98 11.48 4.11
C ILE A 134 -11.73 12.24 4.58
N ASP A 135 -11.86 12.99 5.65
CA ASP A 135 -10.73 13.60 6.36
C ASP A 135 -10.22 12.67 7.50
N GLU A 136 -9.12 13.04 8.15
CA GLU A 136 -8.51 12.23 9.21
C GLU A 136 -9.31 12.18 10.52
N ARG A 137 -10.37 12.98 10.66
CA ARG A 137 -11.30 12.96 11.79
C ARG A 137 -12.44 11.99 11.61
N HIS A 138 -12.58 11.41 10.38
CA HIS A 138 -13.60 10.41 10.13
C HIS A 138 -13.44 9.23 11.09
N PRO A 139 -14.54 8.70 11.68
CA PRO A 139 -14.50 7.57 12.59
C PRO A 139 -13.85 6.33 11.95
N LEU A 140 -13.12 5.57 12.77
CA LEU A 140 -12.54 4.30 12.36
C LEU A 140 -13.59 3.19 12.51
N GLN A 141 -13.79 2.40 11.44
CA GLN A 141 -14.82 1.36 11.36
C GLN A 141 -14.20 0.06 10.84
N PRO A 142 -13.86 -0.91 11.70
CA PRO A 142 -13.26 -2.16 11.27
C PRO A 142 -14.30 -3.08 10.62
N GLN A 143 -14.32 -3.12 9.28
CA GLN A 143 -15.23 -3.99 8.51
C GLN A 143 -14.58 -5.33 8.08
N SER A 144 -13.32 -5.57 8.45
CA SER A 144 -12.61 -6.83 8.21
C SER A 144 -11.52 -7.05 9.27
N PRO A 145 -11.03 -8.31 9.48
CA PRO A 145 -9.87 -8.56 10.32
C PRO A 145 -8.62 -7.78 9.87
N TYR A 146 -8.45 -7.58 8.56
CA TYR A 146 -7.39 -6.72 8.01
C TYR A 146 -7.51 -5.28 8.54
N SER A 147 -8.66 -4.62 8.34
CA SER A 147 -8.84 -3.23 8.79
C SER A 147 -8.72 -3.11 10.30
N ALA A 148 -9.25 -4.08 11.07
CA ALA A 148 -9.10 -4.13 12.52
C ALA A 148 -7.62 -4.20 12.93
N SER A 149 -6.81 -5.05 12.28
CA SER A 149 -5.38 -5.16 12.55
C SER A 149 -4.62 -3.87 12.22
N LYS A 150 -5.02 -3.14 11.16
CA LYS A 150 -4.41 -1.86 10.79
C LYS A 150 -4.79 -0.74 11.76
N ILE A 151 -6.05 -0.71 12.25
CA ILE A 151 -6.47 0.22 13.32
C ILE A 151 -5.64 -0.03 14.59
N ALA A 152 -5.46 -1.29 14.97
CA ALA A 152 -4.66 -1.65 16.14
C ALA A 152 -3.18 -1.29 15.96
N ALA A 153 -2.62 -1.48 14.76
CA ALA A 153 -1.25 -1.08 14.42
C ALA A 153 -1.08 0.45 14.48
N ASP A 154 -2.04 1.23 13.94
CA ASP A 154 -2.04 2.69 14.04
C ASP A 154 -2.07 3.16 15.50
N ALA A 155 -2.94 2.55 16.31
CA ALA A 155 -3.05 2.87 17.74
C ALA A 155 -1.76 2.51 18.49
N MET A 156 -1.14 1.36 18.18
CA MET A 156 0.14 0.95 18.75
C MET A 156 1.24 1.94 18.37
N ALA A 157 1.38 2.29 17.08
CA ALA A 157 2.39 3.23 16.61
C ALA A 157 2.22 4.61 17.28
N MET A 158 1.00 5.15 17.30
CA MET A 158 0.72 6.45 17.92
C MET A 158 0.97 6.44 19.42
N SER A 159 0.75 5.31 20.12
CA SER A 159 1.04 5.20 21.55
C SER A 159 2.55 5.37 21.84
N PHE A 160 3.43 4.93 20.94
CA PHE A 160 4.87 5.15 21.08
C PHE A 160 5.25 6.62 20.91
N HIS A 161 4.57 7.35 20.03
CA HIS A 161 4.72 8.80 19.95
C HIS A 161 4.29 9.49 21.24
N ASN A 162 3.10 9.17 21.72
CA ASN A 162 2.50 9.83 22.88
C ASN A 162 3.23 9.51 24.20
N ALA A 163 3.65 8.26 24.40
CA ALA A 163 4.24 7.80 25.67
C ALA A 163 5.77 7.94 25.72
N PHE A 164 6.44 7.86 24.58
CA PHE A 164 7.90 7.79 24.52
C PHE A 164 8.51 8.84 23.58
N GLU A 165 7.70 9.75 23.05
CA GLU A 165 8.13 10.83 22.14
C GLU A 165 8.83 10.33 20.87
N LEU A 166 8.54 9.07 20.45
CA LEU A 166 9.07 8.53 19.19
C LEU A 166 8.60 9.41 18.04
N PRO A 167 9.50 10.03 17.24
CA PRO A 167 9.08 10.80 16.08
C PRO A 167 8.42 9.88 15.06
N LEU A 168 7.10 10.05 14.84
CA LEU A 168 6.30 9.16 14.02
C LEU A 168 5.23 9.93 13.28
N VAL A 169 4.95 9.54 12.04
CA VAL A 169 3.80 9.97 11.25
C VAL A 169 3.03 8.75 10.75
N ILE A 170 1.69 8.78 10.84
CA ILE A 170 0.83 7.77 10.23
C ILE A 170 0.41 8.27 8.85
N ALA A 171 0.88 7.59 7.81
CA ALA A 171 0.50 7.83 6.43
C ALA A 171 -0.62 6.87 6.04
N ARG A 172 -1.78 7.38 5.61
CA ARG A 172 -2.95 6.60 5.17
C ARG A 172 -3.16 6.70 3.67
N PRO A 173 -2.51 5.85 2.86
CA PRO A 173 -2.79 5.82 1.43
C PRO A 173 -4.21 5.32 1.17
N PHE A 174 -4.88 5.98 0.24
CA PHE A 174 -6.08 5.46 -0.40
C PHE A 174 -5.68 4.43 -1.46
N ASN A 175 -6.65 3.87 -2.20
CA ASN A 175 -6.42 2.71 -3.06
C ASN A 175 -5.28 2.97 -4.06
N THR A 176 -4.07 2.60 -3.69
CA THR A 176 -2.89 2.75 -4.56
C THR A 176 -2.95 1.74 -5.70
N TYR A 177 -2.65 2.20 -6.94
CA TYR A 177 -2.59 1.36 -8.13
C TYR A 177 -1.36 1.68 -9.00
N GLY A 178 -0.96 0.75 -9.84
CA GLY A 178 0.17 0.94 -10.75
C GLY A 178 0.89 -0.35 -11.14
N PRO A 179 2.03 -0.25 -11.84
CA PRO A 179 2.93 -1.37 -12.11
C PRO A 179 3.27 -2.19 -10.87
N ARG A 180 3.48 -3.49 -11.01
CA ARG A 180 3.83 -4.43 -9.91
C ARG A 180 2.69 -4.70 -8.90
N GLN A 181 1.50 -4.13 -9.09
CA GLN A 181 0.39 -4.39 -8.19
C GLN A 181 -0.08 -5.85 -8.30
N SER A 182 -0.45 -6.44 -7.15
CA SER A 182 -0.96 -7.83 -7.11
C SER A 182 -2.30 -7.96 -7.86
N ALA A 183 -2.48 -9.08 -8.57
CA ALA A 183 -3.75 -9.45 -9.21
C ALA A 183 -4.90 -9.77 -8.23
N ARG A 184 -4.71 -9.57 -6.92
CA ARG A 184 -5.79 -9.52 -5.93
C ARG A 184 -6.57 -8.22 -5.98
N ALA A 185 -5.97 -7.15 -6.51
CA ALA A 185 -6.62 -5.85 -6.68
C ALA A 185 -7.37 -5.78 -8.01
N VAL A 186 -8.42 -4.97 -8.05
CA VAL A 186 -9.37 -4.91 -9.17
C VAL A 186 -8.73 -4.46 -10.49
N ILE A 187 -7.91 -3.39 -10.46
CA ILE A 187 -7.27 -2.85 -11.68
C ILE A 187 -6.37 -3.89 -12.37
N PRO A 188 -5.38 -4.52 -11.71
CA PRO A 188 -4.59 -5.56 -12.36
C PRO A 188 -5.44 -6.79 -12.74
N THR A 189 -6.47 -7.13 -11.96
CA THR A 189 -7.39 -8.23 -12.33
C THR A 189 -8.08 -7.96 -13.68
N ILE A 190 -8.54 -6.74 -13.92
CA ILE A 190 -9.18 -6.37 -15.19
C ILE A 190 -8.14 -6.42 -16.32
N ILE A 191 -7.03 -5.71 -16.15
CA ILE A 191 -5.99 -5.56 -17.19
C ILE A 191 -5.42 -6.92 -17.59
N THR A 192 -5.08 -7.79 -16.63
CA THR A 192 -4.44 -9.08 -16.92
C THR A 192 -5.40 -10.05 -17.60
N GLN A 193 -6.68 -10.05 -17.26
CA GLN A 193 -7.68 -10.88 -17.95
C GLN A 193 -7.88 -10.41 -19.40
N ILE A 194 -7.96 -9.10 -19.66
CA ILE A 194 -8.06 -8.56 -21.01
C ILE A 194 -6.78 -8.86 -21.82
N ALA A 195 -5.60 -8.62 -21.24
CA ALA A 195 -4.31 -8.88 -21.88
C ALA A 195 -4.09 -10.38 -22.20
N ALA A 196 -4.68 -11.28 -21.40
CA ALA A 196 -4.68 -12.72 -21.67
C ALA A 196 -5.68 -13.16 -22.75
N GLY A 197 -6.37 -12.22 -23.42
CA GLY A 197 -7.32 -12.51 -24.49
C GLY A 197 -8.64 -13.14 -24.06
N LYS A 198 -9.05 -12.94 -22.79
CA LYS A 198 -10.36 -13.45 -22.33
C LYS A 198 -11.48 -12.70 -23.05
N SER A 199 -12.49 -13.45 -23.53
CA SER A 199 -13.70 -12.88 -24.13
C SER A 199 -14.65 -12.30 -23.08
N THR A 200 -14.54 -12.78 -21.84
CA THR A 200 -15.34 -12.34 -20.69
C THR A 200 -14.44 -12.32 -19.45
N ILE A 201 -14.51 -11.24 -18.67
CA ILE A 201 -13.77 -11.12 -17.41
C ILE A 201 -14.68 -11.32 -16.20
N LYS A 202 -14.13 -11.85 -15.13
CA LYS A 202 -14.85 -12.13 -13.88
C LYS A 202 -14.50 -11.09 -12.82
N LEU A 203 -15.50 -10.42 -12.27
CA LEU A 203 -15.37 -9.37 -11.25
C LEU A 203 -16.34 -9.61 -10.09
N GLY A 204 -16.07 -9.03 -8.93
CA GLY A 204 -17.02 -8.90 -7.84
C GLY A 204 -18.00 -7.74 -8.09
N ASP A 205 -18.52 -7.12 -7.01
CA ASP A 205 -19.40 -5.95 -7.10
C ASP A 205 -18.65 -4.77 -7.76
N VAL A 206 -19.31 -4.16 -8.75
CA VAL A 206 -18.77 -3.02 -9.51
C VAL A 206 -19.38 -1.68 -9.09
N THR A 207 -20.31 -1.69 -8.13
CA THR A 207 -20.98 -0.48 -7.63
C THR A 207 -20.14 0.35 -6.66
N PRO A 208 -19.23 -0.23 -5.84
CA PRO A 208 -18.43 0.56 -4.91
C PRO A 208 -17.58 1.61 -5.61
N THR A 209 -17.35 2.74 -4.91
CA THR A 209 -16.48 3.82 -5.39
C THR A 209 -15.18 3.87 -4.62
N ARG A 210 -14.11 4.29 -5.30
CA ARG A 210 -12.76 4.39 -4.75
C ARG A 210 -12.09 5.69 -5.20
N ASP A 211 -11.15 6.13 -4.38
CA ASP A 211 -10.13 7.09 -4.76
C ASP A 211 -8.87 6.31 -5.11
N PHE A 212 -8.57 6.20 -6.40
CA PHE A 212 -7.38 5.52 -6.88
C PHE A 212 -6.22 6.49 -7.00
N ASN A 213 -5.15 6.26 -6.23
CA ASN A 213 -3.93 7.06 -6.23
C ASN A 213 -2.79 6.32 -6.93
N TYR A 214 -2.15 6.94 -7.91
CA TYR A 214 -1.07 6.30 -8.65
C TYR A 214 0.15 6.04 -7.76
N VAL A 215 0.81 4.90 -7.91
CA VAL A 215 1.87 4.45 -6.99
C VAL A 215 3.02 5.44 -6.81
N ALA A 216 3.44 6.11 -7.89
CA ALA A 216 4.48 7.13 -7.79
C ALA A 216 4.04 8.31 -6.92
N ASP A 217 2.76 8.70 -6.98
CA ASP A 217 2.23 9.78 -6.14
C ASP A 217 2.09 9.34 -4.68
N THR A 218 1.73 8.08 -4.43
CA THR A 218 1.76 7.52 -3.06
C THR A 218 3.17 7.56 -2.48
N CYS A 219 4.18 7.14 -3.24
CA CYS A 219 5.58 7.15 -2.79
C CYS A 219 6.10 8.58 -2.53
N ARG A 220 5.78 9.52 -3.42
CA ARG A 220 6.11 10.94 -3.20
C ARG A 220 5.41 11.52 -1.96
N GLY A 221 4.16 11.11 -1.71
CA GLY A 221 3.44 11.46 -0.48
C GLY A 221 4.16 10.98 0.78
N PHE A 222 4.65 9.74 0.81
CA PHE A 222 5.47 9.24 1.91
C PHE A 222 6.75 10.06 2.11
N LEU A 223 7.45 10.36 1.03
CA LEU A 223 8.68 11.14 1.08
C LEU A 223 8.42 12.59 1.54
N ALA A 224 7.33 13.21 1.06
CA ALA A 224 6.92 14.55 1.48
C ALA A 224 6.65 14.62 2.99
N LEU A 225 5.94 13.61 3.53
CA LEU A 225 5.71 13.49 4.97
C LEU A 225 7.01 13.28 5.74
N ALA A 226 7.93 12.45 5.24
CA ALA A 226 9.22 12.22 5.87
C ALA A 226 10.11 13.48 5.94
N ARG A 227 9.92 14.41 5.01
CA ARG A 227 10.63 15.69 4.96
C ARG A 227 9.94 16.83 5.70
N CYS A 228 8.77 16.57 6.29
CA CYS A 228 7.94 17.57 6.97
C CYS A 228 7.93 17.39 8.50
N PRO A 229 8.73 18.14 9.27
CA PRO A 229 8.74 18.02 10.74
C PRO A 229 7.36 18.28 11.38
N ALA A 230 6.54 19.13 10.76
CA ALA A 230 5.18 19.41 11.24
C ALA A 230 4.21 18.22 11.10
N ALA A 231 4.59 17.19 10.34
CA ALA A 231 3.80 15.96 10.23
C ALA A 231 4.02 14.97 11.39
N ILE A 232 5.04 15.19 12.23
CA ILE A 232 5.31 14.32 13.39
C ILE A 232 4.12 14.37 14.35
N GLY A 233 3.69 13.20 14.83
CA GLY A 233 2.51 13.04 15.68
C GLY A 233 1.18 13.15 14.93
N GLN A 234 1.21 13.25 13.60
CA GLN A 234 0.03 13.41 12.77
C GLN A 234 -0.38 12.12 12.06
N THR A 235 -1.67 11.99 11.78
CA THR A 235 -2.19 11.08 10.77
C THR A 235 -2.50 11.90 9.53
N VAL A 236 -2.11 11.41 8.34
CA VAL A 236 -2.27 12.14 7.09
C VAL A 236 -2.73 11.21 5.96
N ASN A 237 -3.84 11.56 5.33
CA ASN A 237 -4.38 10.86 4.16
C ASN A 237 -3.54 11.17 2.91
N ILE A 238 -3.28 10.14 2.09
CA ILE A 238 -2.63 10.26 0.79
C ILE A 238 -3.56 9.71 -0.27
N GLY A 239 -4.14 10.55 -1.11
CA GLY A 239 -5.07 10.17 -2.17
C GLY A 239 -5.17 11.24 -3.24
N SER A 240 -5.78 10.88 -4.38
CA SER A 240 -5.90 11.75 -5.54
C SER A 240 -6.97 12.83 -5.38
N ASN A 241 -7.87 12.67 -4.42
CA ASN A 241 -9.09 13.45 -4.27
C ASN A 241 -10.03 13.34 -5.49
N TYR A 242 -10.02 12.17 -6.15
CA TYR A 242 -10.90 11.85 -7.26
C TYR A 242 -11.63 10.53 -7.01
N GLU A 243 -12.96 10.58 -7.01
CA GLU A 243 -13.82 9.42 -6.79
C GLU A 243 -14.27 8.82 -8.11
N ILE A 244 -14.15 7.49 -8.27
CA ILE A 244 -14.62 6.75 -9.44
C ILE A 244 -15.21 5.40 -9.00
N SER A 245 -16.28 4.93 -9.67
CA SER A 245 -16.83 3.60 -9.44
C SER A 245 -15.92 2.51 -10.03
N ILE A 246 -16.04 1.30 -9.49
CA ILE A 246 -15.37 0.13 -10.10
C ILE A 246 -15.89 -0.07 -11.53
N GLY A 247 -17.19 0.10 -11.77
CA GLY A 247 -17.80 -0.02 -13.10
C GLY A 247 -17.23 0.98 -14.11
N ASP A 248 -17.10 2.26 -13.72
CA ASP A 248 -16.48 3.28 -14.58
C ASP A 248 -14.99 3.01 -14.80
N THR A 249 -14.30 2.45 -13.80
CA THR A 249 -12.91 2.03 -13.93
C THR A 249 -12.76 0.89 -14.96
N VAL A 250 -13.66 -0.09 -14.95
CA VAL A 250 -13.72 -1.15 -15.97
C VAL A 250 -13.89 -0.54 -17.36
N ASN A 251 -14.87 0.37 -17.53
CA ASN A 251 -15.15 1.01 -18.81
C ASN A 251 -13.93 1.82 -19.31
N LEU A 252 -13.27 2.55 -18.43
CA LEU A 252 -12.07 3.33 -18.78
C LEU A 252 -10.89 2.42 -19.19
N ILE A 253 -10.67 1.30 -18.50
CA ILE A 253 -9.64 0.32 -18.88
C ILE A 253 -9.96 -0.31 -20.24
N ARG A 254 -11.24 -0.70 -20.48
CA ARG A 254 -11.68 -1.23 -21.77
C ARG A 254 -11.43 -0.25 -22.91
N GLU A 255 -11.78 1.01 -22.73
CA GLU A 255 -11.51 2.08 -23.70
C GLU A 255 -10.01 2.20 -24.00
N LEU A 256 -9.17 2.29 -22.95
CA LEU A 256 -7.73 2.45 -23.08
C LEU A 256 -7.04 1.24 -23.73
N MET A 257 -7.59 0.03 -23.56
CA MET A 257 -7.08 -1.19 -24.17
C MET A 257 -7.72 -1.51 -25.54
N GLY A 258 -8.68 -0.70 -26.00
CA GLY A 258 -9.41 -0.95 -27.26
C GLY A 258 -10.20 -2.27 -27.22
N SER A 259 -10.71 -2.66 -26.04
CA SER A 259 -11.34 -3.96 -25.79
C SER A 259 -12.86 -3.82 -25.60
N ASN A 260 -13.62 -4.73 -26.21
CA ASN A 260 -15.07 -4.85 -26.02
C ASN A 260 -15.45 -6.01 -25.10
N VAL A 261 -14.51 -6.49 -24.25
CA VAL A 261 -14.75 -7.58 -23.32
C VAL A 261 -15.96 -7.28 -22.42
N GLU A 262 -16.82 -8.28 -22.23
CA GLU A 262 -17.88 -8.22 -21.24
C GLU A 262 -17.39 -8.65 -19.86
N PHE A 263 -18.05 -8.22 -18.80
CA PHE A 263 -17.75 -8.70 -17.46
C PHE A 263 -18.98 -9.42 -16.86
N LEU A 264 -18.71 -10.45 -16.09
CA LEU A 264 -19.69 -11.22 -15.33
C LEU A 264 -19.40 -11.10 -13.84
N LEU A 265 -20.47 -11.00 -13.06
CA LEU A 265 -20.39 -11.11 -11.61
C LEU A 265 -19.91 -12.51 -11.23
N ASP A 266 -18.85 -12.59 -10.47
CA ASP A 266 -18.33 -13.81 -9.86
C ASP A 266 -18.59 -13.74 -8.36
N GLU A 267 -19.56 -14.52 -7.89
CA GLU A 267 -19.99 -14.53 -6.48
C GLU A 267 -18.85 -14.90 -5.52
N THR A 268 -17.85 -15.65 -5.98
CA THR A 268 -16.66 -16.00 -5.16
C THR A 268 -15.79 -14.79 -4.84
N ARG A 269 -15.95 -13.68 -5.58
CA ARG A 269 -15.24 -12.40 -5.42
C ARG A 269 -16.07 -11.37 -4.65
N VAL A 270 -17.32 -11.67 -4.36
CA VAL A 270 -18.19 -10.79 -3.58
C VAL A 270 -17.83 -10.95 -2.09
N ARG A 271 -17.55 -9.85 -1.44
CA ARG A 271 -17.27 -9.85 0.00
C ARG A 271 -18.56 -10.03 0.80
N PRO A 272 -18.48 -10.55 2.05
CA PRO A 272 -19.64 -10.50 2.95
C PRO A 272 -20.19 -9.07 3.05
N GLN A 273 -21.50 -8.90 3.03
CA GLN A 273 -22.17 -7.60 2.96
C GLN A 273 -21.68 -6.61 4.05
N GLY A 274 -21.50 -7.08 5.29
CA GLY A 274 -21.00 -6.25 6.39
C GLY A 274 -19.51 -5.91 6.29
N SER A 275 -18.76 -6.57 5.39
CA SER A 275 -17.33 -6.35 5.16
C SER A 275 -17.03 -5.56 3.88
N GLU A 276 -18.04 -5.34 3.01
CA GLU A 276 -17.84 -4.50 1.83
C GLU A 276 -17.78 -3.03 2.22
N VAL A 277 -16.77 -2.35 1.70
CA VAL A 277 -16.60 -0.91 1.84
C VAL A 277 -17.15 -0.25 0.58
N PHE A 278 -18.32 0.36 0.68
CA PHE A 278 -19.04 0.87 -0.50
C PHE A 278 -18.45 2.17 -1.06
N ARG A 279 -17.85 3.01 -0.21
CA ARG A 279 -17.39 4.33 -0.66
C ARG A 279 -16.12 4.77 0.05
N LEU A 280 -15.07 5.11 -0.74
CA LEU A 280 -13.84 5.73 -0.26
C LEU A 280 -13.46 6.88 -1.20
N TRP A 281 -13.46 8.11 -0.67
CA TRP A 281 -13.02 9.32 -1.36
C TRP A 281 -12.21 10.18 -0.42
N CYS A 282 -10.94 10.41 -0.77
CA CYS A 282 -9.94 11.10 0.06
C CYS A 282 -10.14 12.60 0.13
N ASP A 283 -10.08 13.15 1.33
CA ASP A 283 -9.69 14.54 1.55
C ASP A 283 -8.17 14.59 1.73
N ASN A 284 -7.46 15.16 0.77
CA ASN A 284 -6.00 15.28 0.81
C ASN A 284 -5.50 16.68 1.20
N ARG A 285 -6.39 17.56 1.67
CA ARG A 285 -6.03 18.95 2.04
C ARG A 285 -4.94 19.00 3.10
N ARG A 286 -4.99 18.14 4.10
CA ARG A 286 -3.99 18.09 5.17
C ARG A 286 -2.58 17.76 4.65
N LEU A 287 -2.46 16.82 3.71
CA LEU A 287 -1.19 16.51 3.03
C LEU A 287 -0.63 17.77 2.36
N ILE A 288 -1.49 18.46 1.60
CA ILE A 288 -1.12 19.68 0.86
C ILE A 288 -0.71 20.81 1.81
N GLU A 289 -1.49 21.07 2.85
CA GLU A 289 -1.23 22.13 3.83
C GLU A 289 0.08 21.90 4.60
N LEU A 290 0.36 20.66 4.99
CA LEU A 290 1.58 20.33 5.74
C LEU A 290 2.84 20.32 4.86
N THR A 291 2.74 19.79 3.65
CA THR A 291 3.93 19.45 2.86
C THR A 291 4.08 20.26 1.57
N GLY A 292 3.03 20.92 1.12
CA GLY A 292 2.96 21.52 -0.22
C GLY A 292 2.81 20.52 -1.36
N TYR A 293 2.92 19.22 -1.08
CA TYR A 293 2.83 18.17 -2.10
C TYR A 293 1.38 17.92 -2.53
N ARG A 294 1.18 17.76 -3.85
CA ARG A 294 -0.10 17.37 -4.47
C ARG A 294 0.15 16.16 -5.39
N PRO A 295 -0.71 15.13 -5.34
CA PRO A 295 -0.71 14.09 -6.39
C PRO A 295 -0.89 14.71 -7.78
N GLU A 296 -0.09 14.26 -8.74
CA GLU A 296 -0.01 14.88 -10.07
C GLU A 296 -0.58 14.01 -11.18
N THR A 297 -0.71 12.69 -10.93
CA THR A 297 -1.12 11.73 -11.95
C THR A 297 -2.63 11.55 -11.93
N ASP A 298 -3.32 12.02 -13.00
CA ASP A 298 -4.74 11.73 -13.21
C ASP A 298 -4.97 10.24 -13.48
N ILE A 299 -6.21 9.78 -13.27
CA ILE A 299 -6.58 8.36 -13.39
C ILE A 299 -6.30 7.79 -14.80
N ARG A 300 -6.58 8.54 -15.86
CA ARG A 300 -6.38 8.10 -17.25
C ARG A 300 -4.90 7.90 -17.56
N THR A 301 -4.07 8.87 -17.18
CA THR A 301 -2.61 8.82 -17.35
C THR A 301 -2.01 7.66 -16.55
N GLY A 302 -2.41 7.48 -15.30
CA GLY A 302 -1.93 6.41 -14.44
C GLY A 302 -2.36 5.02 -14.93
N LEU A 303 -3.61 4.88 -15.39
CA LEU A 303 -4.10 3.62 -15.97
C LEU A 303 -3.34 3.27 -17.26
N LYS A 304 -3.07 4.24 -18.13
CA LYS A 304 -2.28 4.00 -19.34
C LYS A 304 -0.89 3.44 -19.01
N LYS A 305 -0.16 4.08 -18.10
CA LYS A 305 1.15 3.59 -17.63
C LYS A 305 1.06 2.18 -17.03
N THR A 306 -0.02 1.91 -16.29
CA THR A 306 -0.27 0.61 -15.67
C THR A 306 -0.55 -0.46 -16.73
N ILE A 307 -1.40 -0.17 -17.71
CA ILE A 307 -1.72 -1.05 -18.83
C ILE A 307 -0.46 -1.35 -19.65
N ASP A 308 0.31 -0.32 -20.02
CA ASP A 308 1.55 -0.46 -20.80
C ASP A 308 2.55 -1.40 -20.11
N TRP A 309 2.61 -1.37 -18.78
CA TRP A 309 3.47 -2.26 -18.01
C TRP A 309 2.92 -3.71 -17.97
N PHE A 310 1.63 -3.89 -17.64
CA PHE A 310 1.03 -5.22 -17.48
C PHE A 310 0.91 -6.00 -18.80
N THR A 311 0.79 -5.30 -19.93
CA THR A 311 0.68 -5.93 -21.26
C THR A 311 2.00 -6.42 -21.82
N GLN A 312 3.14 -6.09 -21.20
CA GLN A 312 4.43 -6.65 -21.56
C GLN A 312 4.47 -8.15 -21.21
N PRO A 313 4.86 -9.05 -22.14
CA PRO A 313 4.82 -10.49 -21.91
C PRO A 313 5.61 -10.95 -20.67
N VAL A 314 6.76 -10.32 -20.40
CA VAL A 314 7.61 -10.61 -19.24
C VAL A 314 6.91 -10.32 -17.91
N HIS A 315 6.02 -9.31 -17.86
CA HIS A 315 5.27 -8.99 -16.67
C HIS A 315 3.98 -9.80 -16.57
N LEU A 316 3.24 -9.90 -17.68
CA LEU A 316 1.98 -10.66 -17.72
C LEU A 316 2.17 -12.13 -17.31
N SER A 317 3.27 -12.77 -17.72
CA SER A 317 3.58 -14.17 -17.40
C SER A 317 3.72 -14.47 -15.90
N ARG A 318 3.95 -13.46 -15.07
CA ARG A 318 4.01 -13.60 -13.60
C ARG A 318 2.62 -13.70 -12.94
N TYR A 319 1.55 -13.41 -13.68
CA TYR A 319 0.19 -13.36 -13.14
C TYR A 319 -0.64 -14.56 -13.57
N LYS A 320 -1.31 -15.17 -12.60
CA LYS A 320 -2.23 -16.28 -12.83
C LYS A 320 -3.60 -15.73 -13.19
N THR A 321 -3.89 -15.59 -14.48
CA THR A 321 -5.11 -14.94 -14.99
C THR A 321 -6.37 -15.82 -14.92
N ASP A 322 -6.20 -17.13 -14.71
CA ASP A 322 -7.28 -18.12 -14.74
C ASP A 322 -7.90 -18.41 -13.37
N ILE A 323 -7.26 -17.95 -12.29
CA ILE A 323 -7.71 -18.22 -10.93
C ILE A 323 -8.06 -16.93 -10.20
N TYR A 324 -8.90 -17.04 -9.16
CA TYR A 324 -9.08 -15.99 -8.17
C TYR A 324 -7.87 -15.97 -7.23
N ASN A 325 -7.12 -14.88 -7.23
CA ASN A 325 -5.96 -14.71 -6.35
C ASN A 325 -6.43 -14.20 -4.98
N VAL A 326 -6.15 -14.95 -3.94
CA VAL A 326 -6.51 -14.64 -2.53
C VAL A 326 -5.28 -14.23 -1.75
#